data_fca9282d967a4801531e7ab7bb842716
#
_entry.id   fca9282d967a4801531e7ab7bb842716
#
_cell.length_a   1.000
_cell.length_b   1.000
_cell.length_c   1.000
_cell.angle_alpha   90.00
_cell.angle_beta   90.00
_cell.angle_gamma   90.00
#
_symmetry.space_group_name_H-M   'P 1'
#
loop_
_entity.id
_entity.type
_entity.pdbx_description
1 polymer ?
#
loop_
_entity_poly.entity_id
_entity_poly.type
_entity_poly.pdbx_seq_one_letter_code
_entity_poly.pdbx_strand_id
1 'polypeptide(L)'
;TYDNLYHYNAIRALAESGYWSPLNTSCYLALPSALNPMPGGTYPLDGYYPLGWHISLALLIELSGCALPVAVNVANFAFTSVVFPLGMYMLMTALFRKKSTLVAAALCSCVCAAFPWYMLLEWPLFPNLAAFCLIPVLAACFIRLAKGFATRVVSGEAPGKGFGASILLAGFLSACVACATIHPNSIFTAALLLAPFVVWMIAWAIG
;
A
#
# COMPACT_ATOMS: atom_id res chain seq x y z
N THR A 1 5.59 -17.86 11.43
CA THR A 1 4.84 -17.12 12.46
C THR A 1 3.35 -17.39 12.32
N TYR A 2 2.57 -17.25 13.40
CA TYR A 2 1.09 -17.42 13.36
C TYR A 2 0.44 -16.47 12.37
N ASP A 3 0.99 -15.27 12.23
CA ASP A 3 0.51 -14.24 11.33
C ASP A 3 0.55 -14.70 9.85
N ASN A 4 1.64 -15.33 9.42
CA ASN A 4 1.74 -15.88 8.07
C ASN A 4 0.74 -17.01 7.80
N LEU A 5 0.46 -17.84 8.79
CA LEU A 5 -0.56 -18.89 8.65
C LEU A 5 -1.94 -18.28 8.40
N TYR A 6 -2.29 -17.21 9.12
CA TYR A 6 -3.52 -16.48 8.89
C TYR A 6 -3.59 -15.94 7.44
N HIS A 7 -2.55 -15.27 6.99
CA HIS A 7 -2.51 -14.70 5.65
C HIS A 7 -2.58 -15.75 4.55
N TYR A 8 -1.86 -16.86 4.70
CA TYR A 8 -1.89 -17.96 3.72
C TYR A 8 -3.26 -18.64 3.67
N ASN A 9 -3.87 -18.87 4.83
CA ASN A 9 -5.20 -19.45 4.91
C ASN A 9 -6.25 -18.51 4.30
N ALA A 10 -6.15 -17.19 4.52
CA ALA A 10 -7.05 -16.21 3.93
C ALA A 10 -6.94 -16.19 2.39
N ILE A 11 -5.72 -16.18 1.82
CA ILE A 11 -5.52 -16.26 0.37
C ILE A 11 -6.11 -17.55 -0.20
N ARG A 12 -5.82 -18.67 0.45
CA ARG A 12 -6.33 -19.97 0.03
C ARG A 12 -7.86 -20.03 0.06
N ALA A 13 -8.45 -19.54 1.15
CA ALA A 13 -9.90 -19.49 1.30
C ALA A 13 -10.56 -18.61 0.22
N LEU A 14 -9.96 -17.47 -0.14
CA LEU A 14 -10.43 -16.62 -1.24
C LEU A 14 -10.39 -17.37 -2.58
N ALA A 15 -9.27 -18.01 -2.90
CA ALA A 15 -9.08 -18.73 -4.14
C ALA A 15 -10.00 -19.96 -4.26
N GLU A 16 -10.18 -20.73 -3.17
CA GLU A 16 -10.99 -21.96 -3.17
C GLU A 16 -12.51 -21.68 -3.07
N SER A 17 -12.94 -20.64 -2.35
CA SER A 17 -14.37 -20.34 -2.15
C SER A 17 -14.97 -19.45 -3.21
N GLY A 18 -14.16 -18.62 -3.89
CA GLY A 18 -14.63 -17.55 -4.78
C GLY A 18 -15.39 -16.43 -4.04
N TYR A 19 -15.39 -16.42 -2.71
CA TYR A 19 -16.05 -15.42 -1.90
C TYR A 19 -15.07 -14.35 -1.43
N TRP A 20 -15.16 -13.16 -1.98
CA TRP A 20 -14.11 -12.13 -1.89
C TRP A 20 -14.55 -10.88 -1.11
N SER A 21 -15.39 -11.04 -0.10
CA SER A 21 -15.88 -9.92 0.69
C SER A 21 -14.98 -9.63 1.91
N PRO A 22 -14.51 -8.40 2.08
CA PRO A 22 -13.77 -7.99 3.28
C PRO A 22 -14.66 -7.81 4.52
N LEU A 23 -15.99 -7.88 4.37
CA LEU A 23 -16.95 -7.64 5.44
C LEU A 23 -17.31 -8.90 6.25
N ASN A 24 -16.96 -10.08 5.75
CA ASN A 24 -17.27 -11.37 6.38
C ASN A 24 -16.02 -12.23 6.50
N THR A 25 -14.95 -11.69 7.02
CA THR A 25 -13.67 -12.39 7.13
C THR A 25 -13.68 -13.54 8.12
N SER A 26 -14.62 -13.56 9.07
CA SER A 26 -14.85 -14.70 9.94
C SER A 26 -15.25 -15.97 9.17
N CYS A 27 -15.89 -15.84 7.99
CA CYS A 27 -16.18 -16.98 7.12
C CYS A 27 -14.91 -17.69 6.64
N TYR A 28 -13.81 -16.99 6.47
CA TYR A 28 -12.53 -17.58 6.03
C TYR A 28 -11.85 -18.39 7.13
N LEU A 29 -12.08 -18.02 8.39
CA LEU A 29 -11.62 -18.78 9.55
C LEU A 29 -12.54 -19.97 9.85
N ALA A 30 -13.79 -19.90 9.41
CA ALA A 30 -14.83 -20.92 9.63
C ALA A 30 -14.94 -21.93 8.47
N LEU A 31 -14.22 -21.75 7.36
CA LEU A 31 -14.14 -22.80 6.35
C LEU A 31 -13.60 -24.05 7.03
N PRO A 32 -14.37 -25.17 7.01
CA PRO A 32 -13.90 -26.40 7.58
C PRO A 32 -12.68 -26.86 6.78
N SER A 33 -11.50 -26.39 7.21
CA SER A 33 -10.33 -27.16 6.87
C SER A 33 -10.55 -28.52 7.52
N ALA A 34 -10.44 -29.57 6.76
CA ALA A 34 -10.46 -30.94 7.30
C ALA A 34 -9.41 -31.15 8.42
N LEU A 35 -8.59 -30.15 8.69
CA LEU A 35 -7.49 -30.12 9.64
C LEU A 35 -7.82 -29.41 10.97
N ASN A 36 -8.94 -28.67 11.06
CA ASN A 36 -9.30 -28.01 12.32
C ASN A 36 -10.83 -27.82 12.44
N PRO A 37 -11.58 -28.91 12.73
CA PRO A 37 -12.97 -28.78 13.14
C PRO A 37 -12.96 -28.12 14.52
N MET A 38 -13.20 -26.80 14.58
CA MET A 38 -13.47 -26.14 15.85
C MET A 38 -14.80 -26.68 16.40
N PRO A 39 -14.82 -27.24 17.62
CA PRO A 39 -16.04 -27.80 18.19
C PRO A 39 -17.01 -26.66 18.49
N GLY A 40 -18.18 -26.67 17.85
CA GLY A 40 -19.39 -26.02 18.36
C GLY A 40 -19.47 -24.51 18.46
N GLY A 41 -18.61 -23.76 17.84
CA GLY A 41 -18.64 -22.30 17.88
C GLY A 41 -19.44 -21.69 16.74
N THR A 42 -20.53 -21.01 17.05
CA THR A 42 -21.08 -19.98 16.17
C THR A 42 -20.09 -18.83 16.11
N TYR A 43 -19.38 -18.69 14.98
CA TYR A 43 -18.51 -17.55 14.75
C TYR A 43 -19.35 -16.31 14.50
N PRO A 44 -19.02 -15.16 15.11
CA PRO A 44 -19.66 -13.93 14.69
C PRO A 44 -19.35 -13.73 13.20
N LEU A 45 -20.41 -13.64 12.40
CA LEU A 45 -20.32 -13.44 10.94
C LEU A 45 -19.84 -12.03 10.58
N ASP A 46 -19.65 -11.17 11.58
CA ASP A 46 -19.41 -9.75 11.44
C ASP A 46 -17.96 -9.43 11.77
N GLY A 47 -17.10 -9.45 10.77
CA GLY A 47 -15.71 -9.03 10.92
C GLY A 47 -15.18 -8.40 9.64
N TYR A 48 -14.72 -7.16 9.75
CA TYR A 48 -13.97 -6.51 8.67
C TYR A 48 -12.49 -6.79 8.82
N TYR A 49 -11.87 -7.19 7.72
CA TYR A 49 -10.41 -7.21 7.58
C TYR A 49 -10.01 -6.68 6.21
N PRO A 50 -8.96 -5.83 6.10
CA PRO A 50 -8.49 -5.32 4.82
C PRO A 50 -7.87 -6.46 4.00
N LEU A 51 -8.56 -6.87 2.95
CA LEU A 51 -8.18 -8.02 2.12
C LEU A 51 -7.47 -7.67 0.81
N GLY A 52 -7.14 -6.39 0.56
CA GLY A 52 -6.61 -5.95 -0.73
C GLY A 52 -5.37 -6.74 -1.17
N TRP A 53 -4.43 -7.00 -0.27
CA TRP A 53 -3.26 -7.82 -0.56
C TRP A 53 -3.64 -9.29 -0.83
N HIS A 54 -4.50 -9.86 -0.01
CA HIS A 54 -4.94 -11.26 -0.14
C HIS A 54 -5.72 -11.52 -1.44
N ILE A 55 -6.62 -10.60 -1.79
CA ILE A 55 -7.38 -10.63 -3.04
C ILE A 55 -6.43 -10.55 -4.25
N SER A 56 -5.44 -9.67 -4.21
CA SER A 56 -4.46 -9.56 -5.29
C SER A 56 -3.68 -10.86 -5.51
N LEU A 57 -3.32 -11.57 -4.43
CA LEU A 57 -2.63 -12.84 -4.52
C LEU A 57 -3.56 -13.99 -4.96
N ALA A 58 -4.79 -14.02 -4.48
CA ALA A 58 -5.79 -15.00 -4.92
C ALA A 58 -6.04 -14.85 -6.43
N LEU A 59 -6.21 -13.61 -6.94
CA LEU A 59 -6.27 -13.33 -8.37
C LEU A 59 -5.04 -13.80 -9.14
N LEU A 60 -3.85 -13.53 -8.60
CA LEU A 60 -2.60 -13.99 -9.24
C LEU A 60 -2.56 -15.52 -9.36
N ILE A 61 -2.99 -16.23 -8.33
CA ILE A 61 -3.08 -17.69 -8.32
C ILE A 61 -4.09 -18.18 -9.36
N GLU A 62 -5.29 -17.62 -9.37
CA GLU A 62 -6.33 -17.99 -10.32
C GLU A 62 -5.94 -17.76 -11.79
N LEU A 63 -5.30 -16.61 -12.07
CA LEU A 63 -4.91 -16.26 -13.44
C LEU A 63 -3.67 -17.01 -13.93
N SER A 64 -2.74 -17.35 -13.05
CA SER A 64 -1.45 -17.96 -13.45
C SER A 64 -1.38 -19.46 -13.16
N GLY A 65 -2.24 -20.00 -12.28
CA GLY A 65 -2.14 -21.38 -11.80
C GLY A 65 -0.92 -21.64 -10.89
N CYS A 66 -0.22 -20.59 -10.44
CA CYS A 66 0.97 -20.76 -9.62
C CYS A 66 0.63 -21.20 -8.19
N ALA A 67 1.57 -21.88 -7.53
CA ALA A 67 1.42 -22.25 -6.13
C ALA A 67 1.42 -21.00 -5.22
N LEU A 68 0.68 -21.05 -4.12
CA LEU A 68 0.54 -19.96 -3.16
C LEU A 68 1.88 -19.37 -2.68
N PRO A 69 2.91 -20.16 -2.29
CA PRO A 69 4.20 -19.59 -1.90
C PRO A 69 4.88 -18.81 -3.04
N VAL A 70 4.68 -19.23 -4.29
CA VAL A 70 5.22 -18.52 -5.46
C VAL A 70 4.51 -17.18 -5.62
N ALA A 71 3.18 -17.14 -5.51
CA ALA A 71 2.40 -15.90 -5.57
C ALA A 71 2.85 -14.89 -4.50
N VAL A 72 3.05 -15.35 -3.25
CA VAL A 72 3.54 -14.52 -2.14
C VAL A 72 4.92 -13.96 -2.44
N ASN A 73 5.86 -14.80 -2.91
CA ASN A 73 7.22 -14.36 -3.22
C ASN A 73 7.24 -13.37 -4.40
N VAL A 74 6.45 -13.60 -5.43
CA VAL A 74 6.32 -12.69 -6.59
C VAL A 74 5.77 -11.33 -6.13
N ALA A 75 4.72 -11.33 -5.29
CA ALA A 75 4.16 -10.09 -4.76
C ALA A 75 5.18 -9.34 -3.89
N ASN A 76 5.85 -10.03 -2.96
CA ASN A 76 6.88 -9.41 -2.13
C ASN A 76 8.02 -8.82 -2.97
N PHE A 77 8.49 -9.55 -3.98
CA PHE A 77 9.49 -9.05 -4.92
C PHE A 77 8.98 -7.81 -5.68
N ALA A 78 7.76 -7.84 -6.22
CA ALA A 78 7.18 -6.72 -6.95
C ALA A 78 7.07 -5.46 -6.06
N PHE A 79 6.57 -5.59 -4.85
CA PHE A 79 6.43 -4.46 -3.94
C PHE A 79 7.79 -3.91 -3.47
N THR A 80 8.72 -4.76 -3.06
CA THR A 80 9.99 -4.31 -2.46
C THR A 80 11.04 -3.90 -3.49
N SER A 81 11.10 -4.58 -4.64
CA SER A 81 12.16 -4.39 -5.63
C SER A 81 11.73 -3.54 -6.83
N VAL A 82 10.43 -3.29 -7.02
CA VAL A 82 9.91 -2.48 -8.12
C VAL A 82 9.12 -1.29 -7.60
N VAL A 83 8.02 -1.53 -6.86
CA VAL A 83 7.11 -0.46 -6.44
C VAL A 83 7.79 0.53 -5.50
N PHE A 84 8.48 0.03 -4.48
CA PHE A 84 9.13 0.88 -3.49
C PHE A 84 10.25 1.75 -4.08
N PRO A 85 11.25 1.22 -4.81
CA PRO A 85 12.29 2.04 -5.41
C PRO A 85 11.77 3.06 -6.42
N LEU A 86 10.79 2.69 -7.25
CA LEU A 86 10.14 3.63 -8.18
C LEU A 86 9.36 4.70 -7.43
N GLY A 87 8.64 4.34 -6.38
CA GLY A 87 7.95 5.27 -5.50
C GLY A 87 8.91 6.25 -4.83
N MET A 88 10.04 5.76 -4.32
CA MET A 88 11.11 6.59 -3.77
C MET A 88 11.70 7.53 -4.82
N TYR A 89 11.94 7.06 -6.03
CA TYR A 89 12.38 7.92 -7.13
C TYR A 89 11.34 9.01 -7.43
N MET A 90 10.05 8.67 -7.52
CA MET A 90 8.96 9.64 -7.70
C MET A 90 8.93 10.68 -6.58
N LEU A 91 9.05 10.27 -5.32
CA LEU A 91 9.07 11.16 -4.16
C LEU A 91 10.27 12.09 -4.21
N MET A 92 11.46 11.57 -4.49
CA MET A 92 12.65 12.38 -4.59
C MET A 92 12.56 13.41 -5.73
N THR A 93 11.96 13.05 -6.89
CA THR A 93 11.72 14.02 -7.97
C THR A 93 10.70 15.11 -7.62
N ALA A 94 9.83 14.87 -6.64
CA ALA A 94 8.94 15.90 -6.10
C ALA A 94 9.66 16.86 -5.14
N LEU A 95 10.75 16.42 -4.50
CA LEU A 95 11.50 17.17 -3.49
C LEU A 95 12.77 17.84 -4.06
N PHE A 96 13.51 17.16 -4.92
CA PHE A 96 14.83 17.56 -5.38
C PHE A 96 14.91 17.63 -6.91
N ARG A 97 15.83 18.46 -7.42
CA ARG A 97 16.05 18.64 -8.87
C ARG A 97 17.35 17.98 -9.35
N LYS A 98 18.30 17.71 -8.44
CA LYS A 98 19.61 17.19 -8.79
C LYS A 98 19.56 15.69 -9.08
N LYS A 99 19.89 15.28 -10.30
CA LYS A 99 19.83 13.88 -10.76
C LYS A 99 20.61 12.91 -9.86
N SER A 100 21.81 13.30 -9.42
CA SER A 100 22.61 12.45 -8.52
C SER A 100 21.92 12.17 -7.19
N THR A 101 21.18 13.16 -6.63
CA THR A 101 20.40 12.98 -5.41
C THR A 101 19.25 11.99 -5.63
N LEU A 102 18.60 12.06 -6.80
CA LEU A 102 17.49 11.16 -7.14
C LEU A 102 17.95 9.70 -7.23
N VAL A 103 19.06 9.47 -7.95
CA VAL A 103 19.63 8.12 -8.10
C VAL A 103 20.14 7.60 -6.76
N ALA A 104 20.89 8.41 -6.01
CA ALA A 104 21.40 8.02 -4.70
C ALA A 104 20.26 7.64 -3.75
N ALA A 105 19.17 8.42 -3.70
CA ALA A 105 18.01 8.11 -2.83
C ALA A 105 17.32 6.81 -3.24
N ALA A 106 17.13 6.56 -4.54
CA ALA A 106 16.55 5.32 -5.02
C ALA A 106 17.43 4.10 -4.67
N LEU A 107 18.74 4.21 -4.83
CA LEU A 107 19.68 3.15 -4.45
C LEU A 107 19.72 2.93 -2.93
N CYS A 108 19.80 4.01 -2.14
CA CYS A 108 19.81 3.92 -0.69
C CYS A 108 18.51 3.28 -0.13
N SER A 109 17.37 3.49 -0.78
CA SER A 109 16.12 2.87 -0.39
C SER A 109 16.15 1.34 -0.50
N CYS A 110 16.93 0.80 -1.43
CA CYS A 110 17.07 -0.66 -1.62
C CYS A 110 18.00 -1.32 -0.58
N VAL A 111 18.92 -0.56 0.04
CA VAL A 111 19.93 -1.11 0.97
C VAL A 111 19.62 -0.79 2.43
N CYS A 112 18.54 -0.08 2.73
CA CYS A 112 18.15 0.24 4.10
C CYS A 112 17.70 -1.04 4.83
N ALA A 113 18.44 -1.45 5.86
CA ALA A 113 18.16 -2.67 6.59
C ALA A 113 16.80 -2.66 7.29
N ALA A 114 16.35 -1.50 7.79
CA ALA A 114 15.10 -1.39 8.52
C ALA A 114 13.88 -1.63 7.62
N PHE A 115 13.91 -1.15 6.39
CA PHE A 115 12.84 -1.32 5.41
C PHE A 115 13.43 -1.38 4.00
N PRO A 116 13.06 -2.35 3.18
CA PRO A 116 12.00 -3.38 3.41
C PRO A 116 12.51 -4.65 4.11
N TRP A 117 13.83 -4.82 4.27
CA TRP A 117 14.46 -6.10 4.59
C TRP A 117 14.06 -6.67 5.95
N TYR A 118 14.01 -5.84 6.99
CA TYR A 118 13.61 -6.30 8.32
C TYR A 118 12.18 -6.88 8.34
N MET A 119 11.24 -6.20 7.68
CA MET A 119 9.86 -6.66 7.58
C MET A 119 9.70 -7.89 6.68
N LEU A 120 10.63 -8.11 5.76
CA LEU A 120 10.60 -9.26 4.85
C LEU A 120 11.17 -10.52 5.51
N LEU A 121 12.23 -10.39 6.31
CA LEU A 121 13.03 -11.51 6.79
C LEU A 121 12.76 -11.84 8.26
N GLU A 122 12.70 -10.84 9.14
CA GLU A 122 12.59 -11.05 10.59
C GLU A 122 11.13 -11.09 11.07
N TRP A 123 10.34 -10.14 10.58
CA TRP A 123 8.91 -10.01 10.93
C TRP A 123 8.08 -9.96 9.64
N PRO A 124 7.78 -11.12 9.04
CA PRO A 124 7.12 -11.17 7.74
C PRO A 124 5.65 -10.70 7.82
N LEU A 125 5.45 -9.41 7.93
CA LEU A 125 4.17 -8.71 7.92
C LEU A 125 3.85 -8.28 6.47
N PHE A 126 3.65 -9.24 5.58
CA PHE A 126 3.57 -9.01 4.13
C PHE A 126 2.52 -7.99 3.68
N PRO A 127 1.28 -7.97 4.19
CA PRO A 127 0.32 -6.93 3.80
C PRO A 127 0.78 -5.54 4.24
N ASN A 128 1.35 -5.42 5.45
CA ASN A 128 1.86 -4.14 5.95
C ASN A 128 3.07 -3.66 5.13
N LEU A 129 3.99 -4.57 4.79
CA LEU A 129 5.11 -4.32 3.90
C LEU A 129 4.64 -3.77 2.54
N ALA A 130 3.69 -4.45 1.90
CA ALA A 130 3.14 -4.04 0.60
C ALA A 130 2.50 -2.65 0.67
N ALA A 131 1.71 -2.37 1.71
CA ALA A 131 1.09 -1.06 1.91
C ALA A 131 2.13 0.04 2.15
N PHE A 132 3.20 -0.22 2.92
CA PHE A 132 4.28 0.74 3.14
C PHE A 132 5.08 1.04 1.87
N CYS A 133 5.22 0.08 0.95
CA CYS A 133 5.84 0.31 -0.35
C CYS A 133 5.09 1.35 -1.21
N LEU A 134 3.80 1.59 -0.94
CA LEU A 134 2.97 2.58 -1.65
C LEU A 134 3.06 3.99 -1.06
N ILE A 135 3.51 4.15 0.18
CA ILE A 135 3.60 5.46 0.84
C ILE A 135 4.42 6.47 0.05
N PRO A 136 5.59 6.15 -0.53
CA PRO A 136 6.35 7.10 -1.32
C PRO A 136 5.59 7.61 -2.57
N VAL A 137 4.81 6.76 -3.22
CA VAL A 137 3.97 7.14 -4.38
C VAL A 137 2.87 8.11 -3.94
N LEU A 138 2.16 7.78 -2.85
CA LEU A 138 1.13 8.61 -2.24
C LEU A 138 1.70 9.99 -1.87
N ALA A 139 2.84 10.03 -1.18
CA ALA A 139 3.50 11.27 -0.79
C ALA A 139 3.96 12.10 -1.99
N ALA A 140 4.51 11.46 -3.03
CA ALA A 140 4.92 12.13 -4.26
C ALA A 140 3.75 12.82 -4.96
N CYS A 141 2.63 12.13 -5.09
CA CYS A 141 1.41 12.68 -5.69
C CYS A 141 0.88 13.86 -4.87
N PHE A 142 0.79 13.72 -3.53
CA PHE A 142 0.35 14.77 -2.63
C PHE A 142 1.23 16.03 -2.76
N ILE A 143 2.56 15.88 -2.64
CA ILE A 143 3.49 17.02 -2.67
C ILE A 143 3.44 17.74 -4.02
N ARG A 144 3.31 17.02 -5.12
CA ARG A 144 3.17 17.63 -6.46
C ARG A 144 1.85 18.38 -6.61
N LEU A 145 0.74 17.82 -6.11
CA LEU A 145 -0.56 18.49 -6.10
C LEU A 145 -0.50 19.78 -5.26
N ALA A 146 0.09 19.69 -4.05
CA ALA A 146 0.25 20.82 -3.15
C ALA A 146 1.08 21.95 -3.78
N LYS A 147 2.23 21.61 -4.38
CA LYS A 147 3.08 22.58 -5.09
C LYS A 147 2.36 23.21 -6.28
N GLY A 148 1.66 22.40 -7.07
CA GLY A 148 0.87 22.90 -8.20
C GLY A 148 -0.25 23.85 -7.79
N PHE A 149 -0.91 23.57 -6.66
CA PHE A 149 -1.92 24.46 -6.07
C PHE A 149 -1.28 25.77 -5.59
N ALA A 150 -0.22 25.71 -4.80
CA ALA A 150 0.47 26.89 -4.29
C ALA A 150 0.96 27.81 -5.42
N THR A 151 1.55 27.26 -6.49
CA THR A 151 2.01 28.04 -7.65
C THR A 151 0.84 28.80 -8.29
N ARG A 152 -0.31 28.17 -8.45
CA ARG A 152 -1.49 28.79 -9.08
C ARG A 152 -2.09 29.91 -8.23
N VAL A 153 -2.14 29.71 -6.91
CA VAL A 153 -2.62 30.76 -5.98
C VAL A 153 -1.73 32.01 -6.11
N VAL A 154 -0.40 31.82 -6.19
CA VAL A 154 0.53 32.95 -6.34
C VAL A 154 0.42 33.63 -7.70
N SER A 155 0.22 32.86 -8.78
CA SER A 155 0.10 33.41 -10.13
C SER A 155 -1.27 34.03 -10.46
N GLY A 156 -2.26 33.87 -9.55
CA GLY A 156 -3.62 34.34 -9.80
C GLY A 156 -4.35 33.54 -10.90
N GLU A 157 -3.81 32.41 -11.30
CA GLU A 157 -4.42 31.57 -12.32
C GLU A 157 -5.60 30.77 -11.76
N ALA A 158 -6.72 30.76 -12.48
CA ALA A 158 -7.86 29.90 -12.14
C ALA A 158 -7.41 28.42 -12.08
N PRO A 159 -8.04 27.59 -11.22
CA PRO A 159 -7.73 26.17 -11.13
C PRO A 159 -7.86 25.53 -12.51
N GLY A 160 -6.75 25.45 -13.22
CA GLY A 160 -6.73 24.89 -14.57
C GLY A 160 -7.08 23.41 -14.55
N LYS A 161 -7.98 22.99 -15.41
CA LYS A 161 -8.27 21.57 -15.72
C LYS A 161 -7.09 20.97 -16.51
N GLY A 162 -5.87 21.00 -15.92
CA GLY A 162 -4.71 20.40 -16.57
C GLY A 162 -4.76 18.89 -16.43
N PHE A 163 -4.61 18.17 -17.53
CA PHE A 163 -4.54 16.71 -17.57
C PHE A 163 -3.57 16.14 -16.52
N GLY A 164 -2.43 16.81 -16.30
CA GLY A 164 -1.45 16.41 -15.27
C GLY A 164 -1.99 16.46 -13.84
N ALA A 165 -2.81 17.44 -13.48
CA ALA A 165 -3.39 17.56 -12.14
C ALA A 165 -4.42 16.44 -11.90
N SER A 166 -5.21 16.10 -12.90
CA SER A 166 -6.20 15.01 -12.83
C SER A 166 -5.52 13.65 -12.64
N ILE A 167 -4.42 13.40 -13.35
CA ILE A 167 -3.63 12.17 -13.19
C ILE A 167 -3.02 12.09 -11.78
N LEU A 168 -2.44 13.18 -11.28
CA LEU A 168 -1.87 13.21 -9.93
C LEU A 168 -2.93 12.99 -8.86
N LEU A 169 -4.12 13.59 -9.03
CA LEU A 169 -5.24 13.39 -8.12
C LEU A 169 -5.72 11.92 -8.16
N ALA A 170 -5.92 11.37 -9.36
CA ALA A 170 -6.29 9.98 -9.52
C ALA A 170 -5.23 9.04 -8.90
N GLY A 171 -3.95 9.29 -9.13
CA GLY A 171 -2.86 8.54 -8.53
C GLY A 171 -2.84 8.64 -7.00
N PHE A 172 -3.06 9.82 -6.44
CA PHE A 172 -3.17 10.03 -5.00
C PHE A 172 -4.33 9.25 -4.39
N LEU A 173 -5.53 9.39 -4.96
CA LEU A 173 -6.73 8.70 -4.49
C LEU A 173 -6.58 7.18 -4.61
N SER A 174 -6.05 6.69 -5.72
CA SER A 174 -5.80 5.26 -5.91
C SER A 174 -4.79 4.72 -4.90
N ALA A 175 -3.73 5.46 -4.60
CA ALA A 175 -2.75 5.07 -3.59
C ALA A 175 -3.37 5.08 -2.18
N CYS A 176 -4.23 6.05 -1.84
CA CYS A 176 -4.96 6.06 -0.58
C CYS A 176 -5.87 4.84 -0.44
N VAL A 177 -6.65 4.51 -1.48
CA VAL A 177 -7.53 3.34 -1.48
C VAL A 177 -6.71 2.06 -1.36
N ALA A 178 -5.62 1.92 -2.12
CA ALA A 178 -4.74 0.75 -2.04
C ALA A 178 -4.14 0.60 -0.64
N CYS A 179 -3.60 1.67 -0.04
CA CYS A 179 -3.09 1.66 1.32
C CYS A 179 -4.17 1.23 2.33
N ALA A 180 -5.37 1.81 2.25
CA ALA A 180 -6.47 1.52 3.18
C ALA A 180 -6.97 0.07 3.06
N THR A 181 -7.05 -0.47 1.83
CA THR A 181 -7.56 -1.81 1.57
C THR A 181 -6.52 -2.91 1.79
N ILE A 182 -5.22 -2.60 1.62
CA ILE A 182 -4.13 -3.54 1.89
C ILE A 182 -3.83 -3.60 3.39
N HIS A 183 -3.54 -2.45 4.01
CA HIS A 183 -3.28 -2.35 5.44
C HIS A 183 -3.46 -0.92 5.97
N PRO A 184 -4.50 -0.62 6.77
CA PRO A 184 -4.86 0.75 7.19
C PRO A 184 -3.75 1.50 7.94
N ASN A 185 -2.84 0.78 8.61
CA ASN A 185 -1.70 1.38 9.33
C ASN A 185 -0.84 2.29 8.42
N SER A 186 -0.76 1.97 7.13
CA SER A 186 -0.03 2.77 6.15
C SER A 186 -0.64 4.16 5.95
N ILE A 187 -1.96 4.31 6.08
CA ILE A 187 -2.64 5.62 5.99
C ILE A 187 -2.24 6.50 7.17
N PHE A 188 -2.22 5.95 8.40
CA PHE A 188 -1.77 6.70 9.57
C PHE A 188 -0.31 7.12 9.44
N THR A 189 0.55 6.22 8.97
CA THR A 189 1.96 6.51 8.70
C THR A 189 2.11 7.60 7.64
N ALA A 190 1.38 7.49 6.53
CA ALA A 190 1.40 8.51 5.48
C ALA A 190 0.90 9.87 6.00
N ALA A 191 -0.16 9.90 6.79
CA ALA A 191 -0.69 11.12 7.40
C ALA A 191 0.35 11.79 8.31
N LEU A 192 1.04 11.03 9.16
CA LEU A 192 2.13 11.55 10.02
C LEU A 192 3.29 12.10 9.19
N LEU A 193 3.71 11.41 8.14
CA LEU A 193 4.79 11.86 7.27
C LEU A 193 4.42 13.12 6.47
N LEU A 194 3.16 13.29 6.11
CA LEU A 194 2.67 14.44 5.35
C LEU A 194 2.25 15.62 6.24
N ALA A 195 2.02 15.41 7.53
CA ALA A 195 1.59 16.46 8.45
C ALA A 195 2.45 17.73 8.41
N PRO A 196 3.81 17.67 8.39
CA PRO A 196 4.63 18.88 8.27
C PRO A 196 4.37 19.69 7.00
N PHE A 197 4.10 18.99 5.89
CA PHE A 197 3.76 19.67 4.61
C PHE A 197 2.38 20.33 4.67
N VAL A 198 1.41 19.70 5.32
CA VAL A 198 0.07 20.26 5.52
C VAL A 198 0.15 21.52 6.41
N VAL A 199 0.87 21.44 7.54
CA VAL A 199 1.08 22.58 8.44
C VAL A 199 1.77 23.73 7.71
N TRP A 200 2.81 23.44 6.94
CA TRP A 200 3.50 24.44 6.12
C TRP A 200 2.56 25.12 5.11
N MET A 201 1.74 24.34 4.41
CA MET A 201 0.76 24.87 3.45
C MET A 201 -0.27 25.77 4.11
N ILE A 202 -0.80 25.37 5.29
CA ILE A 202 -1.76 26.16 6.04
C ILE A 202 -1.13 27.49 6.49
N ALA A 203 0.07 27.43 7.10
CA ALA A 203 0.79 28.61 7.53
C ALA A 203 1.05 29.59 6.37
N TRP A 204 1.43 29.05 5.21
CA TRP A 204 1.65 29.85 3.99
C TRP A 204 0.36 30.45 3.44
N ALA A 205 -0.79 29.79 3.56
CA ALA A 205 -2.07 30.28 3.06
C ALA A 205 -2.70 31.37 3.95
N ILE A 206 -2.28 31.47 5.24
CA ILE A 206 -2.80 32.43 6.22
C ILE A 206 -1.91 33.68 6.33
N GLY A 207 -0.61 33.56 6.06
CA GLY A 207 0.38 34.64 6.13
C GLY A 207 0.58 35.34 4.81
#